data_40fb1afcbf66347edbef6d538566cfe5
#
_entry.id   40fb1afcbf66347edbef6d538566cfe5
#
_cell.length_a   1.000
_cell.length_b   1.000
_cell.length_c   1.000
_cell.angle_alpha   90.00
_cell.angle_beta   90.00
_cell.angle_gamma   90.00
#
_symmetry.space_group_name_H-M   'P 1'
#
loop_
_entity.id
_entity.type
_entity.pdbx_description
1 polymer ?
#
loop_
_entity_poly.entity_id
_entity_poly.type
_entity_poly.pdbx_seq_one_letter_code
_entity_poly.pdbx_strand_id
1 'polypeptide(L)'
;SILISSSGKIIAKYRKRNIPNETCYEEDYYFNKSKNEFPVVTINGFNIGLMICWDQWYSNSYIKLSKKNVDLILCPTSIGYAYCNSINISMSEEKTKWRNTIVANSLMINTPIVVVNRIGNEACRNKKINFWGSSFVTNGNGDITYLAGNKRTLHRHTIDLSTKRKYQKLWGFN
;
A
#
# COMPACT_ATOMS: atom_id res chain seq x y z
N SER A 1 -4.99 -10.65 -0.28
CA SER A 1 -4.20 -10.55 0.96
C SER A 1 -4.86 -11.34 2.07
N ILE A 2 -4.04 -11.96 2.94
CA ILE A 2 -4.50 -12.72 4.11
C ILE A 2 -3.74 -12.19 5.32
N LEU A 3 -4.43 -12.00 6.43
CA LEU A 3 -3.84 -11.71 7.72
C LEU A 3 -3.92 -12.97 8.59
N ILE A 4 -2.78 -13.41 9.10
CA ILE A 4 -2.65 -14.65 9.87
C ILE A 4 -2.21 -14.27 11.29
N SER A 5 -2.87 -14.85 12.30
CA SER A 5 -2.51 -14.67 13.70
C SER A 5 -1.22 -15.41 14.06
N SER A 6 -0.65 -15.12 15.24
CA SER A 6 0.49 -15.85 15.79
C SER A 6 0.23 -17.36 16.01
N SER A 7 -1.05 -17.75 16.13
CA SER A 7 -1.48 -19.15 16.22
C SER A 7 -1.72 -19.83 14.87
N GLY A 8 -1.39 -19.17 13.74
CA GLY A 8 -1.58 -19.71 12.40
C GLY A 8 -3.00 -19.61 11.84
N LYS A 9 -3.94 -18.98 12.54
CA LYS A 9 -5.33 -18.83 12.07
C LYS A 9 -5.46 -17.63 11.13
N ILE A 10 -6.22 -17.79 10.04
CA ILE A 10 -6.62 -16.67 9.17
C ILE A 10 -7.63 -15.80 9.92
N ILE A 11 -7.27 -14.56 10.22
CA ILE A 11 -8.12 -13.59 10.93
C ILE A 11 -8.72 -12.54 10.00
N ALA A 12 -8.15 -12.35 8.82
CA ALA A 12 -8.77 -11.57 7.76
C ALA A 12 -8.36 -12.09 6.38
N LYS A 13 -9.28 -11.94 5.42
CA LYS A 13 -9.04 -12.19 3.99
C LYS A 13 -9.56 -10.99 3.21
N TYR A 14 -8.70 -10.41 2.37
CA TYR A 14 -9.06 -9.31 1.50
C TYR A 14 -8.87 -9.69 0.03
N ARG A 15 -9.89 -9.45 -0.78
CA ARG A 15 -9.85 -9.51 -2.24
C ARG A 15 -9.78 -8.09 -2.78
N LYS A 16 -8.86 -7.85 -3.69
CA LYS A 16 -8.57 -6.53 -4.28
C LYS A 16 -9.83 -5.92 -4.92
N ARG A 17 -10.10 -4.66 -4.62
CA ARG A 17 -11.24 -3.93 -5.17
C ARG A 17 -10.90 -3.27 -6.49
N ASN A 18 -9.76 -2.62 -6.56
CA ASN A 18 -9.31 -1.91 -7.73
C ASN A 18 -8.28 -2.77 -8.46
N ILE A 19 -8.69 -3.33 -9.58
CA ILE A 19 -7.87 -4.24 -10.40
C ILE A 19 -7.40 -3.46 -11.63
N PRO A 20 -6.08 -3.38 -11.89
CA PRO A 20 -5.56 -2.75 -13.10
C PRO A 20 -5.90 -3.57 -14.34
N ASN A 21 -6.02 -2.86 -15.46
CA ASN A 21 -6.21 -3.41 -16.80
C ASN A 21 -5.30 -2.68 -17.80
N GLU A 22 -4.06 -2.42 -17.39
CA GLU A 22 -3.06 -1.78 -18.23
C GLU A 22 -2.13 -2.82 -18.83
N THR A 23 -1.51 -2.51 -19.96
CA THR A 23 -0.53 -3.39 -20.61
C THR A 23 0.54 -3.81 -19.59
N CYS A 24 0.78 -5.12 -19.49
CA CYS A 24 1.63 -5.77 -18.50
C CYS A 24 1.08 -5.82 -17.07
N TYR A 25 -0.13 -5.33 -16.86
CA TYR A 25 -0.86 -5.41 -15.57
C TYR A 25 -2.33 -5.81 -15.80
N GLU A 26 -2.58 -6.69 -16.77
CA GLU A 26 -3.92 -7.18 -17.13
C GLU A 26 -4.46 -8.16 -16.05
N GLU A 27 -4.53 -7.67 -14.80
CA GLU A 27 -5.00 -8.50 -13.67
C GLU A 27 -6.50 -8.87 -13.79
N ASP A 28 -7.29 -8.08 -14.51
CA ASP A 28 -8.71 -8.34 -14.73
C ASP A 28 -8.98 -9.59 -15.59
N TYR A 29 -7.97 -10.06 -16.35
CA TYR A 29 -8.04 -11.36 -17.04
C TYR A 29 -8.06 -12.54 -16.05
N TYR A 30 -7.39 -12.40 -14.89
CA TYR A 30 -7.21 -13.47 -13.91
C TYR A 30 -8.10 -13.32 -12.70
N PHE A 31 -8.51 -12.10 -12.35
CA PHE A 31 -9.16 -11.79 -11.09
C PHE A 31 -10.42 -10.95 -11.27
N ASN A 32 -11.45 -11.27 -10.51
CA ASN A 32 -12.65 -10.44 -10.42
C ASN A 32 -12.50 -9.36 -9.34
N LYS A 33 -12.99 -8.15 -9.64
CA LYS A 33 -13.08 -7.06 -8.67
C LYS A 33 -13.93 -7.48 -7.47
N SER A 34 -13.43 -7.21 -6.28
CA SER A 34 -14.22 -7.41 -5.07
C SER A 34 -15.24 -6.29 -4.89
N LYS A 35 -16.44 -6.66 -4.46
CA LYS A 35 -17.47 -5.71 -3.97
C LYS A 35 -17.37 -5.49 -2.45
N ASN A 36 -16.59 -6.33 -1.74
CA ASN A 36 -16.47 -6.27 -0.30
C ASN A 36 -15.70 -5.02 0.14
N GLU A 37 -16.03 -4.53 1.32
CA GLU A 37 -15.31 -3.42 1.94
C GLU A 37 -13.88 -3.82 2.34
N PHE A 38 -13.01 -2.79 2.52
CA PHE A 38 -11.68 -3.00 3.05
C PHE A 38 -11.79 -3.58 4.47
N PRO A 39 -11.12 -4.71 4.76
CA PRO A 39 -11.16 -5.29 6.10
C PRO A 39 -10.33 -4.45 7.06
N VAL A 40 -10.83 -4.33 8.27
CA VAL A 40 -10.10 -3.81 9.43
C VAL A 40 -10.26 -4.83 10.55
N VAL A 41 -9.15 -5.21 11.17
CA VAL A 41 -9.10 -6.20 12.26
C VAL A 41 -8.39 -5.60 13.45
N THR A 42 -8.97 -5.76 14.62
CA THR A 42 -8.36 -5.30 15.87
C THR A 42 -7.36 -6.35 16.39
N ILE A 43 -6.11 -5.93 16.57
CA ILE A 43 -5.02 -6.75 17.12
C ILE A 43 -4.38 -5.96 18.26
N ASN A 44 -4.38 -6.51 19.46
CA ASN A 44 -3.81 -5.86 20.65
C ASN A 44 -4.33 -4.43 20.87
N GLY A 45 -5.61 -4.18 20.58
CA GLY A 45 -6.24 -2.86 20.72
C GLY A 45 -5.99 -1.89 19.57
N PHE A 46 -5.30 -2.28 18.49
CA PHE A 46 -5.07 -1.49 17.29
C PHE A 46 -5.83 -2.04 16.09
N ASN A 47 -6.40 -1.15 15.31
CA ASN A 47 -7.15 -1.46 14.10
C ASN A 47 -6.23 -1.52 12.88
N ILE A 48 -6.03 -2.70 12.34
CA ILE A 48 -5.15 -2.95 11.19
C ILE A 48 -5.99 -3.10 9.93
N GLY A 49 -5.78 -2.22 8.96
CA GLY A 49 -6.45 -2.24 7.65
C GLY A 49 -5.60 -2.91 6.57
N LEU A 50 -6.25 -3.54 5.61
CA LEU A 50 -5.59 -4.16 4.46
C LEU A 50 -5.96 -3.46 3.15
N MET A 51 -4.96 -3.20 2.32
CA MET A 51 -5.06 -2.81 0.92
C MET A 51 -4.21 -3.73 0.05
N ILE A 52 -4.38 -3.69 -1.27
CA ILE A 52 -3.51 -4.41 -2.21
C ILE A 52 -3.17 -3.50 -3.39
N CYS A 53 -1.88 -3.23 -3.60
CA CYS A 53 -1.28 -2.69 -4.82
C CYS A 53 -2.10 -1.51 -5.42
N TRP A 54 -2.88 -1.76 -6.48
CA TRP A 54 -3.64 -0.75 -7.23
C TRP A 54 -4.65 0.03 -6.40
N ASP A 55 -5.12 -0.52 -5.26
CA ASP A 55 -5.97 0.20 -4.31
C ASP A 55 -5.33 1.50 -3.80
N GLN A 56 -3.99 1.55 -3.75
CA GLN A 56 -3.21 2.68 -3.25
C GLN A 56 -3.31 3.96 -4.10
N TRP A 57 -3.79 3.86 -5.34
CA TRP A 57 -3.98 5.02 -6.23
C TRP A 57 -5.31 5.74 -6.01
N TYR A 58 -6.23 5.15 -5.27
CA TYR A 58 -7.57 5.67 -5.07
C TYR A 58 -7.73 6.26 -3.66
N SER A 59 -7.86 7.57 -3.54
CA SER A 59 -8.08 8.26 -2.25
C SER A 59 -9.29 7.72 -1.49
N ASN A 60 -10.33 7.26 -2.21
CA ASN A 60 -11.50 6.62 -1.60
C ASN A 60 -11.16 5.36 -0.80
N SER A 61 -10.07 4.63 -1.14
CA SER A 61 -9.60 3.47 -0.37
C SER A 61 -9.19 3.90 1.04
N TYR A 62 -8.45 4.99 1.13
CA TYR A 62 -7.97 5.53 2.41
C TYR A 62 -9.12 6.14 3.22
N ILE A 63 -10.02 6.88 2.58
CA ILE A 63 -11.22 7.44 3.23
C ILE A 63 -12.09 6.34 3.84
N LYS A 64 -12.31 5.24 3.12
CA LYS A 64 -13.08 4.11 3.64
C LYS A 64 -12.43 3.43 4.84
N LEU A 65 -11.10 3.29 4.83
CA LEU A 65 -10.35 2.76 5.97
C LEU A 65 -10.35 3.73 7.15
N SER A 66 -10.18 5.02 6.89
CA SER A 66 -10.23 6.06 7.93
C SER A 66 -11.56 6.07 8.68
N LYS A 67 -12.70 5.96 7.96
CA LYS A 67 -14.04 5.84 8.57
C LYS A 67 -14.20 4.63 9.50
N LYS A 68 -13.31 3.64 9.39
CA LYS A 68 -13.26 2.46 10.29
C LYS A 68 -12.22 2.62 11.41
N ASN A 69 -11.74 3.84 11.66
CA ASN A 69 -10.74 4.15 12.69
C ASN A 69 -9.46 3.30 12.58
N VAL A 70 -8.98 3.05 11.36
CA VAL A 70 -7.76 2.28 11.15
C VAL A 70 -6.55 2.97 11.78
N ASP A 71 -5.71 2.22 12.49
CA ASP A 71 -4.49 2.72 13.14
C ASP A 71 -3.23 2.44 12.30
N LEU A 72 -3.26 1.42 11.46
CA LEU A 72 -2.18 1.03 10.56
C LEU A 72 -2.76 0.40 9.29
N ILE A 73 -2.19 0.74 8.13
CA ILE A 73 -2.55 0.11 6.86
C ILE A 73 -1.38 -0.74 6.37
N LEU A 74 -1.66 -1.99 5.98
CA LEU A 74 -0.72 -2.89 5.32
C LEU A 74 -1.07 -3.00 3.84
N CYS A 75 -0.12 -2.68 2.95
CA CYS A 75 -0.31 -2.66 1.52
C CYS A 75 0.78 -3.46 0.78
N PRO A 76 0.63 -4.78 0.64
CA PRO A 76 1.46 -5.54 -0.27
C PRO A 76 1.23 -5.10 -1.71
N THR A 77 2.33 -4.98 -2.46
CA THR A 77 2.32 -4.32 -3.77
C THR A 77 3.26 -5.02 -4.75
N SER A 78 2.92 -4.96 -6.03
CA SER A 78 3.75 -5.43 -7.13
C SER A 78 3.71 -4.37 -8.23
N ILE A 79 4.46 -3.27 -8.02
CA ILE A 79 4.54 -2.15 -8.97
C ILE A 79 5.98 -1.97 -9.46
N GLY A 80 6.13 -1.67 -10.73
CA GLY A 80 7.40 -1.46 -11.38
C GLY A 80 7.25 -0.60 -12.62
N TYR A 81 8.36 -0.35 -13.31
CA TYR A 81 8.39 0.34 -14.58
C TYR A 81 8.19 -0.66 -15.71
N ALA A 82 7.09 -0.52 -16.43
CA ALA A 82 6.83 -1.28 -17.63
C ALA A 82 7.40 -0.52 -18.84
N TYR A 83 8.43 -1.07 -19.46
CA TYR A 83 9.05 -0.49 -20.67
C TYR A 83 8.12 -0.46 -21.90
N CYS A 84 6.82 -0.59 -21.67
CA CYS A 84 5.77 -0.51 -22.69
C CYS A 84 5.09 0.86 -22.76
N ASN A 85 5.41 1.77 -21.85
CA ASN A 85 4.77 3.08 -21.83
C ASN A 85 5.11 3.88 -23.10
N SER A 86 4.08 4.23 -23.86
CA SER A 86 4.17 5.18 -24.97
C SER A 86 4.40 6.62 -24.48
N ILE A 87 4.24 6.84 -23.18
CA ILE A 87 4.44 8.12 -22.52
C ILE A 87 5.89 8.18 -22.04
N ASN A 88 6.60 9.24 -22.39
CA ASN A 88 8.01 9.42 -22.06
C ASN A 88 8.21 9.88 -20.61
N ILE A 89 7.83 9.01 -19.65
CA ILE A 89 8.00 9.21 -18.21
C ILE A 89 9.10 8.27 -17.73
N SER A 90 10.06 8.77 -16.98
CA SER A 90 11.14 7.97 -16.43
C SER A 90 10.67 7.10 -15.25
N MET A 91 11.36 5.99 -15.01
CA MET A 91 11.12 5.15 -13.84
C MET A 91 11.24 5.92 -12.52
N SER A 92 12.13 6.92 -12.46
CA SER A 92 12.31 7.76 -11.27
C SER A 92 11.10 8.64 -11.00
N GLU A 93 10.50 9.19 -12.06
CA GLU A 93 9.29 10.02 -11.95
C GLU A 93 8.09 9.18 -11.52
N GLU A 94 7.88 8.01 -12.12
CA GLU A 94 6.78 7.12 -11.71
C GLU A 94 6.92 6.70 -10.25
N LYS A 95 8.12 6.31 -9.83
CA LYS A 95 8.41 5.94 -8.44
C LYS A 95 8.17 7.10 -7.47
N THR A 96 8.51 8.31 -7.87
CA THR A 96 8.30 9.51 -7.07
C THR A 96 6.81 9.83 -6.94
N LYS A 97 6.06 9.78 -8.04
CA LYS A 97 4.59 9.93 -8.02
C LYS A 97 3.94 8.90 -7.11
N TRP A 98 4.32 7.63 -7.25
CA TRP A 98 3.81 6.56 -6.41
C TRP A 98 4.01 6.82 -4.92
N ARG A 99 5.22 7.17 -4.49
CA ARG A 99 5.51 7.48 -3.09
C ARG A 99 4.73 8.69 -2.59
N ASN A 100 4.74 9.77 -3.37
CA ASN A 100 4.06 11.02 -3.00
C ASN A 100 2.55 10.79 -2.83
N THR A 101 1.92 9.99 -3.70
CA THR A 101 0.50 9.64 -3.59
C THR A 101 0.21 8.96 -2.24
N ILE A 102 1.02 8.01 -1.83
CA ILE A 102 0.81 7.26 -0.59
C ILE A 102 1.11 8.14 0.63
N VAL A 103 2.20 8.91 0.60
CA VAL A 103 2.56 9.84 1.68
C VAL A 103 1.47 10.89 1.89
N ALA A 104 0.96 11.48 0.81
CA ALA A 104 -0.12 12.47 0.89
C ALA A 104 -1.41 11.88 1.50
N ASN A 105 -1.81 10.68 1.06
CA ASN A 105 -2.98 10.01 1.63
C ASN A 105 -2.76 9.57 3.08
N SER A 106 -1.55 9.09 3.43
CA SER A 106 -1.17 8.77 4.80
C SER A 106 -1.30 9.98 5.74
N LEU A 107 -0.79 11.13 5.29
CA LEU A 107 -0.91 12.40 6.00
C LEU A 107 -2.38 12.82 6.13
N MET A 108 -3.15 12.78 5.03
CA MET A 108 -4.55 13.20 4.99
C MET A 108 -5.43 12.44 5.99
N ILE A 109 -5.21 11.12 6.12
CA ILE A 109 -5.97 10.29 7.06
C ILE A 109 -5.25 10.10 8.41
N ASN A 110 -4.10 10.75 8.57
CA ASN A 110 -3.24 10.69 9.76
C ASN A 110 -2.98 9.24 10.24
N THR A 111 -2.61 8.36 9.31
CA THR A 111 -2.45 6.93 9.58
C THR A 111 -1.17 6.40 8.92
N PRO A 112 -0.28 5.72 9.66
CA PRO A 112 0.88 5.04 9.11
C PRO A 112 0.49 3.98 8.08
N ILE A 113 1.33 3.84 7.05
CA ILE A 113 1.15 2.83 6.00
C ILE A 113 2.46 2.07 5.81
N VAL A 114 2.38 0.74 5.84
CA VAL A 114 3.47 -0.16 5.47
C VAL A 114 3.24 -0.63 4.04
N VAL A 115 4.14 -0.25 3.15
CA VAL A 115 4.11 -0.65 1.74
C VAL A 115 5.25 -1.63 1.47
N VAL A 116 4.91 -2.85 1.07
CA VAL A 116 5.89 -3.88 0.73
C VAL A 116 5.79 -4.17 -0.76
N ASN A 117 6.81 -3.75 -1.51
CA ASN A 117 6.84 -3.88 -2.96
C ASN A 117 7.79 -4.97 -3.43
N ARG A 118 7.43 -5.59 -4.55
CA ARG A 118 8.22 -6.57 -5.28
C ARG A 118 9.52 -5.97 -5.82
N ILE A 119 10.54 -6.81 -5.97
CA ILE A 119 11.81 -6.52 -6.67
C ILE A 119 12.01 -7.47 -7.83
N GLY A 120 12.90 -7.11 -8.75
CA GLY A 120 13.32 -7.97 -9.86
C GLY A 120 12.67 -7.60 -11.19
N ASN A 121 12.78 -8.49 -12.15
CA ASN A 121 12.31 -8.26 -13.51
C ASN A 121 11.41 -9.41 -13.95
N GLU A 122 10.45 -9.10 -14.81
CA GLU A 122 9.55 -10.06 -15.42
C GLU A 122 9.36 -9.74 -16.90
N ALA A 123 9.33 -10.77 -17.74
CA ALA A 123 8.97 -10.61 -19.14
C ALA A 123 7.45 -10.39 -19.25
N CYS A 124 7.05 -9.47 -20.11
CA CYS A 124 5.65 -9.21 -20.44
C CYS A 124 5.53 -9.06 -21.94
N ARG A 125 5.04 -10.09 -22.63
CA ARG A 125 5.01 -10.14 -24.09
C ARG A 125 6.42 -9.88 -24.68
N ASN A 126 6.55 -8.88 -25.55
CA ASN A 126 7.84 -8.45 -26.13
C ASN A 126 8.58 -7.39 -25.27
N LYS A 127 8.16 -7.20 -24.03
CA LYS A 127 8.60 -6.12 -23.15
C LYS A 127 9.01 -6.66 -21.79
N LYS A 128 9.42 -5.76 -20.89
CA LYS A 128 9.94 -6.11 -19.58
C LYS A 128 9.35 -5.18 -18.53
N ILE A 129 9.01 -5.74 -17.38
CA ILE A 129 8.72 -4.95 -16.19
C ILE A 129 9.92 -5.01 -15.26
N ASN A 130 10.35 -3.86 -14.75
CA ASN A 130 11.31 -3.75 -13.68
C ASN A 130 10.60 -3.37 -12.39
N PHE A 131 10.43 -4.30 -11.46
CA PHE A 131 9.88 -4.05 -10.14
C PHE A 131 10.97 -3.39 -9.29
N TRP A 132 10.77 -2.13 -8.99
CA TRP A 132 11.80 -1.26 -8.40
C TRP A 132 12.02 -1.41 -6.90
N GLY A 133 11.29 -2.33 -6.22
CA GLY A 133 11.37 -2.45 -4.77
C GLY A 133 10.93 -1.17 -4.08
N SER A 134 11.84 -0.53 -3.35
CA SER A 134 11.58 0.72 -2.64
C SER A 134 10.40 0.63 -1.69
N SER A 135 10.23 -0.53 -1.02
CA SER A 135 9.27 -0.69 0.08
C SER A 135 9.51 0.39 1.12
N PHE A 136 8.46 0.90 1.77
CA PHE A 136 8.61 1.97 2.73
C PHE A 136 7.52 1.96 3.81
N VAL A 137 7.78 2.72 4.88
CA VAL A 137 6.85 2.95 5.98
C VAL A 137 6.65 4.45 6.14
N THR A 138 5.39 4.88 6.25
CA THR A 138 5.04 6.26 6.62
C THR A 138 4.65 6.34 8.09
N ASN A 139 4.77 7.53 8.70
CA ASN A 139 4.33 7.78 10.08
C ASN A 139 2.93 8.40 10.20
N GLY A 140 2.26 8.66 9.09
CA GLY A 140 0.98 9.37 9.10
C GLY A 140 1.08 10.89 9.21
N ASN A 141 2.29 11.45 9.33
CA ASN A 141 2.55 12.89 9.47
C ASN A 141 3.26 13.48 8.24
N GLY A 142 3.30 12.74 7.14
CA GLY A 142 3.96 13.16 5.90
C GLY A 142 5.39 12.66 5.73
N ASP A 143 5.95 11.94 6.73
CA ASP A 143 7.32 11.43 6.64
C ASP A 143 7.38 9.97 6.25
N ILE A 144 8.45 9.62 5.54
CA ILE A 144 8.87 8.23 5.34
C ILE A 144 9.89 7.90 6.42
N THR A 145 9.54 7.02 7.34
CA THR A 145 10.40 6.61 8.46
C THR A 145 11.33 5.44 8.13
N TYR A 146 11.03 4.73 7.05
CA TYR A 146 11.87 3.69 6.48
C TYR A 146 11.70 3.65 4.97
N LEU A 147 12.81 3.49 4.24
CA LEU A 147 12.83 3.31 2.79
C LEU A 147 13.82 2.22 2.42
N ALA A 148 13.35 1.14 1.83
CA ALA A 148 14.20 0.08 1.29
C ALA A 148 14.76 0.45 -0.09
N GLY A 149 15.85 -0.21 -0.47
CA GLY A 149 16.40 -0.19 -1.81
C GLY A 149 15.67 -1.16 -2.77
N ASN A 150 16.43 -1.60 -3.77
CA ASN A 150 15.98 -2.54 -4.81
C ASN A 150 16.53 -3.97 -4.61
N LYS A 151 17.09 -4.26 -3.43
CA LYS A 151 17.62 -5.59 -3.07
C LYS A 151 16.65 -6.31 -2.14
N ARG A 152 16.69 -7.66 -2.14
CA ARG A 152 15.98 -8.47 -1.15
C ARG A 152 16.46 -8.09 0.24
N THR A 153 15.50 -7.68 1.09
CA THR A 153 15.80 -7.16 2.42
C THR A 153 14.78 -7.68 3.41
N LEU A 154 15.24 -8.01 4.61
CA LEU A 154 14.43 -8.20 5.80
C LEU A 154 14.72 -7.01 6.73
N HIS A 155 13.68 -6.27 7.12
CA HIS A 155 13.81 -5.12 8.01
C HIS A 155 12.80 -5.20 9.14
N ARG A 156 13.25 -4.87 10.35
CA ARG A 156 12.38 -4.70 11.53
C ARG A 156 12.21 -3.22 11.80
N HIS A 157 10.97 -2.76 11.84
CA HIS A 157 10.63 -1.36 12.06
C HIS A 157 9.63 -1.22 13.19
N THR A 158 9.85 -0.24 14.07
CA THR A 158 8.91 0.12 15.14
C THR A 158 8.10 1.31 14.71
N ILE A 159 6.77 1.20 14.83
CA ILE A 159 5.83 2.27 14.49
C ILE A 159 5.11 2.67 15.77
N ASP A 160 5.18 3.95 16.13
CA ASP A 160 4.38 4.50 17.22
C ASP A 160 2.97 4.83 16.73
N LEU A 161 2.01 4.00 17.10
CA LEU A 161 0.60 4.18 16.74
C LEU A 161 -0.14 5.16 17.67
N SER A 162 0.47 5.59 18.76
CA SER A 162 -0.14 6.56 19.70
C SER A 162 -0.18 7.99 19.15
N THR A 163 0.74 8.32 18.25
CA THR A 163 0.87 9.66 17.63
C THR A 163 -0.36 10.08 16.86
N LYS A 164 -1.06 9.13 16.20
CA LYS A 164 -2.30 9.40 15.47
C LYS A 164 -3.32 10.14 16.33
N ARG A 165 -3.59 9.64 17.54
CA ARG A 165 -4.58 10.23 18.45
C ARG A 165 -4.18 11.64 18.90
N LYS A 166 -2.89 11.91 19.02
CA LYS A 166 -2.37 13.24 19.38
C LYS A 166 -2.66 14.26 18.29
N TYR A 167 -2.37 13.94 17.03
CA TYR A 167 -2.61 14.85 15.90
C TYR A 167 -4.09 15.01 15.58
N GLN A 168 -4.90 13.95 15.70
CA GLN A 168 -6.35 14.05 15.55
C GLN A 168 -6.95 15.06 16.54
N LYS A 169 -6.52 15.03 17.82
CA LYS A 169 -6.96 16.02 18.82
C LYS A 169 -6.48 17.42 18.49
N LEU A 170 -5.22 17.57 18.08
CA LEU A 170 -4.62 18.87 17.82
C LEU A 170 -5.30 19.61 16.66
N TRP A 171 -5.68 18.87 15.61
CA TRP A 171 -6.20 19.42 14.36
C TRP A 171 -7.72 19.27 14.21
N GLY A 172 -8.39 18.66 15.19
CA GLY A 172 -9.84 18.45 15.16
C GLY A 172 -10.30 17.45 14.08
N PHE A 173 -9.45 16.55 13.63
CA PHE A 173 -9.84 15.46 12.77
C PHE A 173 -10.62 14.42 13.58
N ASN A 174 -11.92 14.30 13.34
CA ASN A 174 -12.82 13.31 13.94
C ASN A 174 -13.07 12.13 13.02
#